data_53924aa86b57e36a0101443bc7b8c48a
#
_entry.id   53924aa86b57e36a0101443bc7b8c48a
#
_cell.length_a   1.000
_cell.length_b   1.000
_cell.length_c   1.000
_cell.angle_alpha   90.00
_cell.angle_beta   90.00
_cell.angle_gamma   90.00
#
_symmetry.space_group_name_H-M   'P 1'
#
loop_
_entity.id
_entity.type
_entity.pdbx_description
1 polymer ?
#
loop_
_entity_poly.entity_id
_entity_poly.type
_entity_poly.pdbx_seq_one_letter_code
_entity_poly.pdbx_strand_id
1 'polypeptide(L)'
;VGLPFLGALLPILFERHGRLACSLATAAAPLLALGILLWLAPRVFAGELLLVSQPWLTQLGFNLSLRLDGLALLFALLILGIGLLVILYARYYLSEREAIGRFFAYLLLFMGAMLGVVLSENLLLLLTFWELTSLSSFLLIGFWGARSDARKGARMALAVTGGGGLALLAGILLIGHIV
;
A
#
# COMPACT_ATOMS: atom_id res chain seq x y z
N VAL A 1 -2.59 8.35 0.79
CA VAL A 1 -2.60 7.18 -0.12
C VAL A 1 -1.62 7.40 -1.28
N GLY A 2 -1.71 8.48 -2.05
CA GLY A 2 -0.90 8.70 -3.26
C GLY A 2 0.61 8.84 -3.03
N LEU A 3 1.04 9.34 -1.86
CA LEU A 3 2.46 9.60 -1.57
C LEU A 3 3.36 8.36 -1.70
N PRO A 4 3.02 7.17 -1.14
CA PRO A 4 3.84 5.98 -1.33
C PRO A 4 3.91 5.52 -2.79
N PHE A 5 2.82 5.63 -3.56
CA PHE A 5 2.83 5.28 -4.99
C PHE A 5 3.77 6.19 -5.80
N LEU A 6 3.69 7.51 -5.59
CA LEU A 6 4.62 8.47 -6.22
C LEU A 6 6.04 8.25 -5.71
N GLY A 7 6.20 7.98 -4.42
CA GLY A 7 7.47 7.67 -3.78
C GLY A 7 8.14 6.40 -4.31
N ALA A 8 7.38 5.44 -4.87
CA ALA A 8 7.92 4.18 -5.37
C ALA A 8 8.90 4.35 -6.55
N LEU A 9 8.85 5.48 -7.24
CA LEU A 9 9.82 5.80 -8.31
C LEU A 9 11.17 6.27 -7.75
N LEU A 10 11.19 6.88 -6.57
CA LEU A 10 12.41 7.45 -5.99
C LEU A 10 13.51 6.42 -5.74
N PRO A 11 13.26 5.24 -5.14
CA PRO A 11 14.30 4.25 -4.91
C PRO A 11 15.02 3.83 -6.18
N ILE A 12 14.30 3.69 -7.28
CA ILE A 12 14.86 3.29 -8.59
C ILE A 12 15.79 4.38 -9.13
N LEU A 13 15.41 5.64 -8.99
CA LEU A 13 16.21 6.78 -9.44
C LEU A 13 17.46 6.98 -8.57
N PHE A 14 17.35 6.76 -7.27
CA PHE A 14 18.43 6.99 -6.30
C PHE A 14 19.30 5.76 -6.02
N GLU A 15 19.01 4.60 -6.61
CA GLU A 15 19.81 3.37 -6.43
C GLU A 15 21.29 3.59 -6.82
N ARG A 16 21.55 4.40 -7.86
CA ARG A 16 22.91 4.73 -8.33
C ARG A 16 23.72 5.63 -7.39
N HIS A 17 23.07 6.33 -6.46
CA HIS A 17 23.70 7.27 -5.52
C HIS A 17 24.08 6.60 -4.18
N GLY A 18 23.97 5.28 -4.11
CA GLY A 18 24.32 4.47 -2.94
C GLY A 18 23.13 4.15 -2.02
N ARG A 19 23.34 3.15 -1.18
CA ARG A 19 22.28 2.55 -0.33
C ARG A 19 21.67 3.55 0.66
N LEU A 20 22.49 4.46 1.19
CA LEU A 20 22.00 5.49 2.11
C LEU A 20 21.04 6.45 1.40
N ALA A 21 21.44 6.98 0.25
CA ALA A 21 20.61 7.88 -0.54
C ALA A 21 19.30 7.22 -0.97
N CYS A 22 19.38 5.97 -1.43
CA CYS A 22 18.22 5.17 -1.83
C CYS A 22 17.25 4.97 -0.66
N SER A 23 17.74 4.57 0.55
CA SER A 23 16.89 4.36 1.71
C SER A 23 16.27 5.65 2.24
N LEU A 24 17.00 6.76 2.25
CA LEU A 24 16.48 8.07 2.66
C LEU A 24 15.41 8.57 1.68
N ALA A 25 15.67 8.47 0.38
CA ALA A 25 14.69 8.82 -0.65
C ALA A 25 13.41 7.97 -0.52
N THR A 26 13.56 6.66 -0.23
CA THR A 26 12.43 5.76 0.02
C THR A 26 11.63 6.17 1.25
N ALA A 27 12.31 6.51 2.35
CA ALA A 27 11.67 6.89 3.60
C ALA A 27 10.93 8.24 3.53
N ALA A 28 11.30 9.11 2.61
CA ALA A 28 10.73 10.46 2.50
C ALA A 28 9.20 10.43 2.31
N ALA A 29 8.69 9.59 1.41
CA ALA A 29 7.25 9.50 1.12
C ALA A 29 6.43 9.00 2.34
N PRO A 30 6.80 7.88 3.01
CA PRO A 30 6.11 7.44 4.23
C PRO A 30 6.25 8.43 5.39
N LEU A 31 7.40 9.10 5.54
CA LEU A 31 7.58 10.13 6.58
C LEU A 31 6.67 11.33 6.36
N LEU A 32 6.54 11.81 5.12
CA LEU A 32 5.61 12.88 4.78
C LEU A 32 4.15 12.44 5.04
N ALA A 33 3.80 11.22 4.63
CA ALA A 33 2.46 10.68 4.89
C ALA A 33 2.18 10.56 6.38
N LEU A 34 3.14 10.10 7.18
CA LEU A 34 3.05 10.00 8.63
C LEU A 34 2.88 11.39 9.27
N GLY A 35 3.66 12.39 8.82
CA GLY A 35 3.54 13.76 9.28
C GLY A 35 2.14 14.34 9.03
N ILE A 36 1.56 14.09 7.84
CA ILE A 36 0.19 14.51 7.52
C ILE A 36 -0.83 13.80 8.44
N LEU A 37 -0.68 12.49 8.67
CA LEU A 37 -1.58 11.76 9.57
C LEU A 37 -1.51 12.27 11.01
N LEU A 38 -0.30 12.53 11.52
CA LEU A 38 -0.11 13.08 12.86
C LEU A 38 -0.70 14.50 12.99
N TRP A 39 -0.63 15.29 11.92
CA TRP A 39 -1.27 16.60 11.88
C TRP A 39 -2.80 16.52 11.88
N LEU A 40 -3.38 15.49 11.24
CA LEU A 40 -4.83 15.25 11.21
C LEU A 40 -5.34 14.52 12.47
N ALA A 41 -4.48 13.81 13.19
CA ALA A 41 -4.85 12.98 14.34
C ALA A 41 -5.66 13.72 15.43
N PRO A 42 -5.34 14.98 15.83
CA PRO A 42 -6.12 15.70 16.84
C PRO A 42 -7.59 15.88 16.43
N ARG A 43 -7.87 16.09 15.15
CA ARG A 43 -9.25 16.25 14.63
C ARG A 43 -10.02 14.94 14.74
N VAL A 44 -9.37 13.82 14.38
CA VAL A 44 -9.96 12.48 14.49
C VAL A 44 -10.22 12.13 15.97
N PHE A 45 -9.29 12.46 16.88
CA PHE A 45 -9.50 12.27 18.33
C PHE A 45 -10.61 13.17 18.92
N ALA A 46 -10.88 14.32 18.29
CA ALA A 46 -12.02 15.16 18.63
C ALA A 46 -13.37 14.59 18.12
N GLY A 47 -13.35 13.42 17.47
CA GLY A 47 -14.56 12.77 16.92
C GLY A 47 -14.93 13.23 15.53
N GLU A 48 -14.08 14.02 14.83
CA GLU A 48 -14.33 14.41 13.46
C GLU A 48 -14.10 13.25 12.51
N LEU A 49 -15.04 13.01 11.61
CA LEU A 49 -14.91 12.08 10.51
C LEU A 49 -14.46 12.86 9.27
N LEU A 50 -13.24 12.58 8.80
CA LEU A 50 -12.67 13.27 7.64
C LEU A 50 -12.98 12.47 6.37
N LEU A 51 -13.79 13.05 5.50
CA LEU A 51 -14.20 12.48 4.22
C LEU A 51 -13.66 13.32 3.08
N VAL A 52 -13.04 12.65 2.11
CA VAL A 52 -12.65 13.25 0.83
C VAL A 52 -13.26 12.39 -0.27
N SER A 53 -14.17 12.96 -1.05
CA SER A 53 -14.79 12.28 -2.17
C SER A 53 -14.56 13.07 -3.45
N GLN A 54 -14.05 12.38 -4.47
CA GLN A 54 -13.87 12.92 -5.81
C GLN A 54 -14.68 12.04 -6.78
N PRO A 55 -15.63 12.60 -7.54
CA PRO A 55 -16.34 11.84 -8.55
C PRO A 55 -15.37 11.45 -9.67
N TRP A 56 -15.26 10.15 -9.95
CA TRP A 56 -14.39 9.66 -11.04
C TRP A 56 -15.22 8.99 -12.14
N LEU A 57 -15.80 7.83 -11.86
CA LEU A 57 -16.65 7.09 -12.79
C LEU A 57 -18.06 6.94 -12.19
N THR A 58 -18.78 8.05 -12.11
CA THR A 58 -20.11 8.12 -11.48
C THR A 58 -21.13 7.14 -12.08
N GLN A 59 -21.01 6.85 -13.37
CA GLN A 59 -21.88 5.90 -14.07
C GLN A 59 -21.74 4.45 -13.55
N LEU A 60 -20.59 4.10 -12.99
CA LEU A 60 -20.31 2.77 -12.43
C LEU A 60 -20.32 2.76 -10.90
N GLY A 61 -20.70 3.87 -10.25
CA GLY A 61 -20.62 4.01 -8.80
C GLY A 61 -19.18 4.05 -8.26
N PHE A 62 -18.18 4.18 -9.15
CA PHE A 62 -16.76 4.20 -8.79
C PHE A 62 -16.31 5.63 -8.50
N ASN A 63 -16.45 6.04 -7.25
CA ASN A 63 -15.97 7.31 -6.73
C ASN A 63 -14.70 7.10 -5.90
N LEU A 64 -13.76 8.02 -6.01
CA LEU A 64 -12.58 8.04 -5.15
C LEU A 64 -12.97 8.64 -3.80
N SER A 65 -13.54 7.81 -2.93
CA SER A 65 -13.98 8.20 -1.59
C SER A 65 -13.04 7.63 -0.55
N LEU A 66 -12.37 8.53 0.19
CA LEU A 66 -11.47 8.17 1.27
C LEU A 66 -12.02 8.69 2.59
N ARG A 67 -12.00 7.84 3.61
CA ARG A 67 -12.47 8.11 4.96
C ARG A 67 -11.35 7.91 5.96
N LEU A 68 -11.18 8.89 6.85
CA LEU A 68 -10.28 8.79 7.97
C LEU A 68 -11.07 8.94 9.27
N ASP A 69 -11.26 7.83 9.96
CA ASP A 69 -11.79 7.72 11.32
C ASP A 69 -10.71 7.18 12.28
N GLY A 70 -11.05 6.93 13.55
CA GLY A 70 -10.12 6.46 14.55
C GLY A 70 -9.49 5.10 14.21
N LEU A 71 -10.26 4.17 13.62
CA LEU A 71 -9.78 2.86 13.20
C LEU A 71 -8.83 2.97 12.01
N ALA A 72 -9.23 3.73 11.00
CA ALA A 72 -8.40 4.00 9.83
C ALA A 72 -7.09 4.72 10.19
N LEU A 73 -7.15 5.69 11.12
CA LEU A 73 -5.96 6.36 11.65
C LEU A 73 -5.01 5.36 12.32
N LEU A 74 -5.51 4.47 13.18
CA LEU A 74 -4.70 3.46 13.85
C LEU A 74 -3.96 2.57 12.85
N PHE A 75 -4.69 2.00 11.89
CA PHE A 75 -4.08 1.13 10.88
C PHE A 75 -3.14 1.89 9.95
N ALA A 76 -3.46 3.12 9.55
CA ALA A 76 -2.57 3.93 8.72
C ALA A 76 -1.25 4.26 9.45
N LEU A 77 -1.29 4.56 10.75
CA LEU A 77 -0.10 4.76 11.57
C LEU A 77 0.74 3.48 11.67
N LEU A 78 0.11 2.31 11.84
CA LEU A 78 0.79 1.02 11.86
C LEU A 78 1.47 0.72 10.51
N ILE A 79 0.76 0.91 9.39
CA ILE A 79 1.31 0.66 8.05
C ILE A 79 2.54 1.53 7.79
N LEU A 80 2.45 2.83 8.08
CA LEU A 80 3.57 3.75 7.86
C LEU A 80 4.71 3.54 8.85
N GLY A 81 4.40 3.33 10.14
CA GLY A 81 5.39 3.10 11.17
C GLY A 81 6.19 1.81 10.93
N ILE A 82 5.49 0.69 10.74
CA ILE A 82 6.14 -0.60 10.44
C ILE A 82 6.88 -0.53 9.10
N GLY A 83 6.29 0.10 8.08
CA GLY A 83 6.95 0.28 6.79
C GLY A 83 8.27 1.03 6.89
N LEU A 84 8.36 2.10 7.69
CA LEU A 84 9.60 2.82 7.96
C LEU A 84 10.64 1.94 8.67
N LEU A 85 10.21 1.12 9.65
CA LEU A 85 11.09 0.14 10.32
C LEU A 85 11.61 -0.90 9.33
N VAL A 86 10.77 -1.39 8.41
CA VAL A 86 11.17 -2.32 7.35
C VAL A 86 12.18 -1.68 6.40
N ILE A 87 12.00 -0.40 6.01
CA ILE A 87 12.99 0.33 5.18
C ILE A 87 14.34 0.41 5.90
N LEU A 88 14.32 0.76 7.19
CA LEU A 88 15.52 0.81 8.02
C LEU A 88 16.21 -0.55 8.11
N TYR A 89 15.44 -1.61 8.41
CA TYR A 89 15.96 -2.97 8.51
C TYR A 89 16.53 -3.48 7.19
N ALA A 90 15.80 -3.32 6.09
CA ALA A 90 16.18 -3.82 4.78
C ALA A 90 17.49 -3.20 4.27
N ARG A 91 17.76 -1.95 4.65
CA ARG A 91 19.04 -1.27 4.32
C ARG A 91 20.26 -2.06 4.81
N TYR A 92 20.17 -2.69 5.99
CA TYR A 92 21.26 -3.45 6.59
C TYR A 92 21.17 -4.94 6.26
N TYR A 93 19.96 -5.47 6.06
CA TYR A 93 19.72 -6.89 5.84
C TYR A 93 20.02 -7.33 4.39
N LEU A 94 19.63 -6.54 3.39
CA LEU A 94 19.83 -6.89 2.00
C LEU A 94 21.31 -6.83 1.63
N SER A 95 21.80 -7.82 0.85
CA SER A 95 23.18 -7.85 0.38
C SER A 95 23.44 -6.75 -0.66
N GLU A 96 24.72 -6.38 -0.86
CA GLU A 96 25.11 -5.36 -1.84
C GLU A 96 24.85 -5.79 -3.30
N ARG A 97 24.66 -7.09 -3.54
CA ARG A 97 24.37 -7.65 -4.87
C ARG A 97 22.91 -7.58 -5.23
N GLU A 98 22.03 -7.25 -4.28
CA GLU A 98 20.60 -7.21 -4.49
C GLU A 98 20.15 -5.82 -4.91
N ALA A 99 19.16 -5.76 -5.81
CA ALA A 99 18.56 -4.52 -6.31
C ALA A 99 17.68 -3.89 -5.24
N ILE A 100 18.30 -3.16 -4.30
CA ILE A 100 17.60 -2.56 -3.14
C ILE A 100 16.52 -1.55 -3.58
N GLY A 101 16.76 -0.82 -4.67
CA GLY A 101 15.78 0.13 -5.22
C GLY A 101 14.50 -0.56 -5.65
N ARG A 102 14.61 -1.73 -6.28
CA ARG A 102 13.46 -2.55 -6.67
C ARG A 102 12.68 -3.08 -5.46
N PHE A 103 13.38 -3.54 -4.43
CA PHE A 103 12.74 -3.96 -3.18
C PHE A 103 11.94 -2.83 -2.55
N PHE A 104 12.54 -1.66 -2.41
CA PHE A 104 11.90 -0.49 -1.82
C PHE A 104 10.72 0.03 -2.66
N ALA A 105 10.83 -0.03 -3.99
CA ALA A 105 9.70 0.31 -4.87
C ALA A 105 8.50 -0.61 -4.61
N TYR A 106 8.72 -1.92 -4.55
CA TYR A 106 7.65 -2.89 -4.24
C TYR A 106 7.07 -2.68 -2.85
N LEU A 107 7.90 -2.38 -1.85
CA LEU A 107 7.46 -2.08 -0.49
C LEU A 107 6.57 -0.83 -0.46
N LEU A 108 6.95 0.25 -1.15
CA LEU A 108 6.15 1.47 -1.20
C LEU A 108 4.83 1.26 -1.96
N LEU A 109 4.81 0.47 -3.04
CA LEU A 109 3.57 0.08 -3.72
C LEU A 109 2.65 -0.69 -2.77
N PHE A 110 3.18 -1.64 -2.00
CA PHE A 110 2.43 -2.39 -1.02
C PHE A 110 1.87 -1.48 0.10
N MET A 111 2.70 -0.59 0.65
CA MET A 111 2.26 0.38 1.67
C MET A 111 1.15 1.29 1.15
N GLY A 112 1.28 1.80 -0.09
CA GLY A 112 0.26 2.62 -0.73
C GLY A 112 -1.06 1.87 -0.92
N ALA A 113 -0.99 0.62 -1.37
CA ALA A 113 -2.15 -0.25 -1.54
C ALA A 113 -2.84 -0.54 -0.19
N MET A 114 -2.08 -0.87 0.85
CA MET A 114 -2.62 -1.09 2.20
C MET A 114 -3.28 0.17 2.77
N LEU A 115 -2.68 1.35 2.60
CA LEU A 115 -3.32 2.62 2.97
C LEU A 115 -4.62 2.83 2.19
N GLY A 116 -4.64 2.46 0.91
CA GLY A 116 -5.84 2.51 0.10
C GLY A 116 -6.95 1.62 0.65
N VAL A 117 -6.66 0.37 1.02
CA VAL A 117 -7.64 -0.54 1.63
C VAL A 117 -8.23 0.05 2.91
N VAL A 118 -7.37 0.55 3.81
CA VAL A 118 -7.78 1.04 5.14
C VAL A 118 -8.58 2.34 5.06
N LEU A 119 -8.29 3.19 4.08
CA LEU A 119 -8.92 4.50 3.92
C LEU A 119 -10.09 4.50 2.93
N SER A 120 -10.33 3.41 2.21
CA SER A 120 -11.45 3.34 1.25
C SER A 120 -12.79 3.33 1.97
N GLU A 121 -13.71 4.19 1.54
CA GLU A 121 -15.11 4.19 1.96
C GLU A 121 -16.01 3.41 1.00
N ASN A 122 -15.64 3.39 -0.28
CA ASN A 122 -16.39 2.69 -1.32
C ASN A 122 -15.87 1.25 -1.48
N LEU A 123 -16.78 0.28 -1.52
CA LEU A 123 -16.44 -1.15 -1.64
C LEU A 123 -15.67 -1.49 -2.94
N LEU A 124 -15.99 -0.83 -4.06
CA LEU A 124 -15.26 -1.03 -5.32
C LEU A 124 -13.83 -0.47 -5.24
N LEU A 125 -13.67 0.67 -4.57
CA LEU A 125 -12.35 1.25 -4.32
C LEU A 125 -11.54 0.36 -3.38
N LEU A 126 -12.16 -0.16 -2.32
CA LEU A 126 -11.55 -1.12 -1.40
C LEU A 126 -11.08 -2.36 -2.16
N LEU A 127 -11.93 -2.95 -3.01
CA LEU A 127 -11.56 -4.09 -3.85
C LEU A 127 -10.36 -3.77 -4.75
N THR A 128 -10.35 -2.59 -5.37
CA THR A 128 -9.24 -2.18 -6.23
C THR A 128 -7.92 -2.16 -5.47
N PHE A 129 -7.90 -1.54 -4.29
CA PHE A 129 -6.71 -1.52 -3.45
C PHE A 129 -6.37 -2.90 -2.87
N TRP A 130 -7.37 -3.74 -2.60
CA TRP A 130 -7.15 -5.13 -2.21
C TRP A 130 -6.38 -5.90 -3.28
N GLU A 131 -6.79 -5.80 -4.55
CA GLU A 131 -6.06 -6.43 -5.65
C GLU A 131 -4.65 -5.85 -5.84
N LEU A 132 -4.48 -4.54 -5.64
CA LEU A 132 -3.15 -3.93 -5.64
C LEU A 132 -2.25 -4.45 -4.51
N THR A 133 -2.81 -4.76 -3.31
CA THR A 133 -2.03 -5.42 -2.25
C THR A 133 -1.61 -6.82 -2.66
N SER A 134 -2.47 -7.58 -3.32
CA SER A 134 -2.17 -8.93 -3.82
C SER A 134 -1.03 -8.91 -4.84
N LEU A 135 -1.07 -7.98 -5.79
CA LEU A 135 -0.03 -7.82 -6.80
C LEU A 135 1.31 -7.35 -6.20
N SER A 136 1.29 -6.35 -5.33
CA SER A 136 2.51 -5.85 -4.71
C SER A 136 3.13 -6.85 -3.73
N SER A 137 2.31 -7.61 -3.01
CA SER A 137 2.73 -8.73 -2.17
C SER A 137 3.38 -9.84 -3.01
N PHE A 138 2.77 -10.20 -4.15
CA PHE A 138 3.37 -11.14 -5.10
C PHE A 138 4.77 -10.70 -5.54
N LEU A 139 4.97 -9.41 -5.85
CA LEU A 139 6.27 -8.86 -6.24
C LEU A 139 7.29 -8.90 -5.09
N LEU A 140 6.86 -8.63 -3.86
CA LEU A 140 7.71 -8.69 -2.67
C LEU A 140 8.14 -10.12 -2.34
N ILE A 141 7.21 -11.08 -2.31
CA ILE A 141 7.50 -12.49 -2.02
C ILE A 141 8.40 -13.08 -3.12
N GLY A 142 8.13 -12.69 -4.38
CA GLY A 142 8.91 -13.08 -5.55
C GLY A 142 10.22 -12.31 -5.74
N PHE A 143 10.64 -11.46 -4.80
CA PHE A 143 11.82 -10.60 -4.95
C PHE A 143 13.08 -11.41 -5.30
N TRP A 144 13.32 -12.53 -4.61
CA TRP A 144 14.39 -13.47 -4.95
C TRP A 144 13.95 -14.45 -6.04
N GLY A 145 13.61 -13.95 -7.22
CA GLY A 145 13.05 -14.74 -8.33
C GLY A 145 13.94 -15.88 -8.84
N ALA A 146 15.25 -15.89 -8.54
CA ALA A 146 16.13 -17.02 -8.83
C ALA A 146 15.83 -18.26 -7.97
N ARG A 147 15.25 -18.08 -6.77
CA ARG A 147 14.90 -19.15 -5.84
C ARG A 147 13.57 -19.77 -6.22
N SER A 148 13.54 -21.10 -6.36
CA SER A 148 12.30 -21.85 -6.69
C SER A 148 11.21 -21.66 -5.64
N ASP A 149 11.59 -21.63 -4.35
CA ASP A 149 10.69 -21.50 -3.22
C ASP A 149 9.99 -20.11 -3.22
N ALA A 150 10.76 -19.05 -3.49
CA ALA A 150 10.19 -17.70 -3.60
C ALA A 150 9.16 -17.61 -4.75
N ARG A 151 9.46 -18.21 -5.91
CA ARG A 151 8.52 -18.24 -7.03
C ARG A 151 7.25 -19.05 -6.73
N LYS A 152 7.40 -20.20 -6.05
CA LYS A 152 6.24 -21.03 -5.64
C LYS A 152 5.40 -20.28 -4.61
N GLY A 153 6.03 -19.73 -3.57
CA GLY A 153 5.36 -18.93 -2.54
C GLY A 153 4.61 -17.73 -3.11
N ALA A 154 5.26 -16.96 -4.00
CA ALA A 154 4.64 -15.81 -4.64
C ALA A 154 3.38 -16.20 -5.46
N ARG A 155 3.47 -17.25 -6.27
CA ARG A 155 2.32 -17.73 -7.06
C ARG A 155 1.19 -18.26 -6.17
N MET A 156 1.53 -18.97 -5.08
CA MET A 156 0.53 -19.46 -4.14
C MET A 156 -0.16 -18.29 -3.41
N ALA A 157 0.59 -17.29 -2.96
CA ALA A 157 0.05 -16.10 -2.35
C ALA A 157 -0.91 -15.39 -3.31
N LEU A 158 -0.50 -15.15 -4.56
CA LEU A 158 -1.35 -14.50 -5.56
C LEU A 158 -2.62 -15.31 -5.86
N ALA A 159 -2.52 -16.63 -5.97
CA ALA A 159 -3.69 -17.49 -6.22
C ALA A 159 -4.70 -17.43 -5.06
N VAL A 160 -4.23 -17.45 -3.81
CA VAL A 160 -5.10 -17.41 -2.63
C VAL A 160 -5.70 -16.01 -2.45
N THR A 161 -4.89 -14.94 -2.50
CA THR A 161 -5.37 -13.57 -2.29
C THR A 161 -6.22 -13.07 -3.44
N GLY A 162 -5.85 -13.37 -4.70
CA GLY A 162 -6.65 -13.03 -5.88
C GLY A 162 -7.95 -13.84 -5.93
N GLY A 163 -7.94 -15.13 -5.54
CA GLY A 163 -9.16 -15.92 -5.37
C GLY A 163 -10.10 -15.32 -4.31
N GLY A 164 -9.54 -14.84 -3.20
CA GLY A 164 -10.30 -14.09 -2.19
C GLY A 164 -10.90 -12.78 -2.73
N GLY A 165 -10.15 -12.05 -3.56
CA GLY A 165 -10.62 -10.84 -4.23
C GLY A 165 -11.78 -11.11 -5.20
N LEU A 166 -11.73 -12.22 -5.96
CA LEU A 166 -12.85 -12.62 -6.81
C LEU A 166 -14.11 -12.96 -5.99
N ALA A 167 -13.95 -13.63 -4.85
CA ALA A 167 -15.07 -13.89 -3.95
C ALA A 167 -15.63 -12.58 -3.35
N LEU A 168 -14.77 -11.63 -3.00
CA LEU A 168 -15.17 -10.29 -2.53
C LEU A 168 -15.93 -9.55 -3.64
N LEU A 169 -15.45 -9.58 -4.89
CA LEU A 169 -16.13 -8.98 -6.04
C LEU A 169 -17.54 -9.56 -6.20
N ALA A 170 -17.67 -10.89 -6.15
CA ALA A 170 -18.98 -11.55 -6.24
C ALA A 170 -19.92 -11.08 -5.12
N GLY A 171 -19.42 -10.94 -3.88
CA GLY A 171 -20.20 -10.41 -2.76
C GLY A 171 -20.65 -8.96 -2.99
N ILE A 172 -19.76 -8.11 -3.50
CA ILE A 172 -20.07 -6.70 -3.81
C ILE A 172 -21.15 -6.60 -4.89
N LEU A 173 -21.06 -7.42 -5.95
CA LEU A 173 -22.05 -7.44 -7.03
C LEU A 173 -23.42 -7.93 -6.54
N LEU A 174 -23.45 -8.93 -5.64
CA LEU A 174 -24.69 -9.39 -5.03
C LEU A 174 -25.35 -8.29 -4.17
N ILE A 175 -24.56 -7.59 -3.35
CA ILE A 175 -25.07 -6.48 -2.54
C ILE A 175 -25.62 -5.37 -3.45
N GLY A 176 -24.86 -4.99 -4.50
CA GLY A 176 -25.29 -3.95 -5.44
C GLY A 176 -26.52 -4.34 -6.29
N HIS A 177 -26.86 -5.62 -6.38
CA HIS A 177 -28.09 -6.08 -7.04
C HIS A 177 -29.32 -6.06 -6.11
N ILE A 178 -29.10 -6.12 -4.80
CA ILE A 178 -30.17 -6.17 -3.79
C ILE A 178 -30.57 -4.77 -3.33
N VAL A 179 -29.66 -3.80 -3.38
CA VAL A 179 -29.85 -2.41 -2.97
C VAL A 179 -30.24 -1.54 -4.16
#